data_aa78616aeef22dcc8e64507c54b20896
#
_entry.id   aa78616aeef22dcc8e64507c54b20896
#
_cell.length_a   1.000
_cell.length_b   1.000
_cell.length_c   1.000
_cell.angle_alpha   90.00
_cell.angle_beta   90.00
_cell.angle_gamma   90.00
#
_symmetry.space_group_name_H-M   'P 1'
#
loop_
_entity.id
_entity.type
_entity.pdbx_description
1 polymer ?
#
loop_
_entity_poly.entity_id
_entity_poly.type
_entity_poly.pdbx_seq_one_letter_code
_entity_poly.pdbx_strand_id
1 'polypeptide(L)'
;GRLEEFLNQPVQVRDFSKVNFKVINDYVKAIREDRLNGYYGGVHPSEHKEFSEHIDLKKFPDPKTVVISMSQHLGAPANPIVQVGDTVKVGQKIGEAAGFISAPVHSSVSGTVVAVEPRMHGTRGSEVMAVVIESDGKNTLHESVQPHKPLDDLTADEIIEIVKEAGIVGMGGAGFPTCVKLKPAKPVDTILLNGCECEPYLTADHKVLLAYADEIIFGLKAILKTTGAEKGIIVIEDNKPDAIELMKEKVADIGNMEVFVARTKYPQGAEKTLIKRVLGRIVPSGGLPADVGVIVDNISTVKAIADAIQTGMPLIERVATVTGEKIKNPGNFIIKIGTSVRELIDYCGGFTDEDVLVKMGGPMMGFPLNTLDVPMMKGSNGIIAIDTDETKEQPCIKCGRCVDVCPMELSPLYFVKYAKEE
;
A
#
# COMPACT_ATOMS: atom_id res chain seq x y z
N GLY A 1 -36.74 25.05 18.13
CA GLY A 1 -37.98 24.30 18.26
C GLY A 1 -37.80 22.86 18.70
N ARG A 2 -37.13 22.01 17.90
CA ARG A 2 -36.95 20.57 18.23
C ARG A 2 -35.92 20.30 19.33
N LEU A 3 -34.91 21.13 19.50
CA LEU A 3 -33.89 20.97 20.55
C LEU A 3 -34.47 21.31 21.94
N GLU A 4 -35.35 22.31 22.04
CA GLU A 4 -36.02 22.71 23.26
C GLU A 4 -37.07 21.67 23.70
N GLU A 5 -37.80 21.06 22.77
CA GLU A 5 -38.72 19.95 23.05
C GLU A 5 -37.96 18.70 23.56
N PHE A 6 -36.76 18.44 23.03
CA PHE A 6 -35.92 17.33 23.49
C PHE A 6 -35.31 17.58 24.88
N LEU A 7 -34.99 18.83 25.21
CA LEU A 7 -34.40 19.22 26.50
C LEU A 7 -35.45 19.32 27.61
N ASN A 8 -36.75 19.50 27.27
CA ASN A 8 -37.84 19.61 28.24
C ASN A 8 -38.59 18.29 28.48
N GLN A 9 -38.21 17.18 27.90
CA GLN A 9 -38.74 15.87 28.27
C GLN A 9 -38.20 15.47 29.64
N PRO A 10 -39.04 15.04 30.58
CA PRO A 10 -38.57 14.57 31.86
C PRO A 10 -37.64 13.37 31.63
N VAL A 11 -36.37 13.56 31.95
CA VAL A 11 -35.38 12.48 31.88
C VAL A 11 -35.85 11.42 32.88
N GLN A 12 -36.37 10.29 32.36
CA GLN A 12 -36.56 9.13 33.22
C GLN A 12 -35.20 8.77 33.78
N VAL A 13 -35.00 8.94 35.06
CA VAL A 13 -33.79 8.55 35.77
C VAL A 13 -33.66 7.04 35.60
N ARG A 14 -32.91 6.63 34.60
CA ARG A 14 -32.51 5.23 34.42
C ARG A 14 -31.52 4.90 35.55
N ASP A 15 -31.67 3.71 36.11
CA ASP A 15 -30.76 3.19 37.14
C ASP A 15 -29.32 3.16 36.57
N PHE A 16 -28.51 4.13 36.96
CA PHE A 16 -27.10 4.26 36.58
C PHE A 16 -26.20 3.31 37.40
N SER A 17 -26.72 2.52 38.34
CA SER A 17 -25.93 1.58 39.15
C SER A 17 -25.27 0.48 38.30
N LYS A 18 -25.78 0.23 37.07
CA LYS A 18 -25.26 -0.73 36.12
C LYS A 18 -24.32 -0.12 35.07
N VAL A 19 -24.10 1.19 35.09
CA VAL A 19 -23.23 1.87 34.14
C VAL A 19 -21.78 1.74 34.58
N ASN A 20 -20.95 1.13 33.75
CA ASN A 20 -19.52 1.05 34.01
C ASN A 20 -18.86 2.40 33.65
N PHE A 21 -18.84 3.32 34.63
CA PHE A 21 -18.22 4.64 34.45
C PHE A 21 -16.74 4.59 34.09
N LYS A 22 -16.04 3.52 34.43
CA LYS A 22 -14.63 3.34 34.00
C LYS A 22 -14.54 3.22 32.50
N VAL A 23 -15.39 2.40 31.88
CA VAL A 23 -15.42 2.25 30.40
C VAL A 23 -15.75 3.58 29.72
N ILE A 24 -16.72 4.35 30.28
CA ILE A 24 -17.07 5.67 29.74
C ILE A 24 -15.89 6.63 29.85
N ASN A 25 -15.24 6.66 31.01
CA ASN A 25 -14.08 7.54 31.23
C ASN A 25 -12.90 7.17 30.35
N ASP A 26 -12.62 5.88 30.15
CA ASP A 26 -11.59 5.40 29.26
C ASP A 26 -11.90 5.79 27.80
N TYR A 27 -13.15 5.68 27.38
CA TYR A 27 -13.62 6.10 26.06
C TYR A 27 -13.50 7.63 25.86
N VAL A 28 -13.94 8.43 26.85
CA VAL A 28 -13.81 9.90 26.82
C VAL A 28 -12.35 10.34 26.82
N LYS A 29 -11.49 9.63 27.57
CA LYS A 29 -10.05 9.87 27.57
C LYS A 29 -9.45 9.57 26.20
N ALA A 30 -9.81 8.44 25.61
CA ALA A 30 -9.36 8.06 24.26
C ALA A 30 -9.78 9.10 23.20
N ILE A 31 -11.04 9.60 23.24
CA ILE A 31 -11.51 10.67 22.35
C ILE A 31 -10.71 11.96 22.55
N ARG A 32 -10.41 12.32 23.80
CA ARG A 32 -9.62 13.53 24.12
C ARG A 32 -8.19 13.40 23.61
N GLU A 33 -7.57 12.24 23.79
CA GLU A 33 -6.22 11.97 23.30
C GLU A 33 -6.17 12.00 21.77
N ASP A 34 -7.17 11.44 21.08
CA ASP A 34 -7.29 11.52 19.62
C ASP A 34 -7.43 12.96 19.11
N ARG A 35 -8.20 13.81 19.82
CA ARG A 35 -8.34 15.23 19.47
C ARG A 35 -7.04 16.02 19.72
N LEU A 36 -6.38 15.77 20.84
CA LEU A 36 -5.11 16.43 21.19
C LEU A 36 -3.98 16.04 20.26
N ASN A 37 -4.03 14.82 19.69
CA ASN A 37 -3.04 14.30 18.77
C ASN A 37 -3.31 14.64 17.28
N GLY A 38 -4.19 15.60 17.00
CA GLY A 38 -4.37 16.18 15.67
C GLY A 38 -5.13 15.36 14.64
N TYR A 39 -5.65 14.15 14.99
CA TYR A 39 -6.45 13.34 14.10
C TYR A 39 -7.80 12.98 14.74
N TYR A 40 -8.88 13.54 14.21
CA TYR A 40 -10.26 13.24 14.59
C TYR A 40 -10.94 12.44 13.48
N GLY A 41 -11.82 11.51 13.85
CA GLY A 41 -12.55 10.66 12.90
C GLY A 41 -11.85 9.33 12.63
N GLY A 42 -12.20 8.72 11.52
CA GLY A 42 -11.82 7.35 11.17
C GLY A 42 -12.78 6.32 11.78
N VAL A 43 -12.62 5.09 11.35
CA VAL A 43 -13.43 3.95 11.78
C VAL A 43 -12.53 2.83 12.31
N HIS A 44 -13.09 1.93 13.12
CA HIS A 44 -12.41 0.75 13.63
C HIS A 44 -13.11 -0.50 13.06
N PRO A 45 -12.81 -0.89 11.81
CA PRO A 45 -13.31 -2.14 11.25
C PRO A 45 -12.68 -3.33 11.99
N SER A 46 -13.32 -4.49 11.93
CA SER A 46 -12.66 -5.75 12.34
C SER A 46 -11.43 -5.96 11.48
N GLU A 47 -10.30 -6.29 12.11
CA GLU A 47 -8.99 -6.28 11.42
C GLU A 47 -8.78 -7.52 10.55
N HIS A 48 -9.29 -8.68 10.99
CA HIS A 48 -9.17 -9.97 10.27
C HIS A 48 -7.73 -10.32 9.86
N LYS A 49 -6.73 -9.83 10.61
CA LYS A 49 -5.31 -10.10 10.33
C LYS A 49 -4.88 -11.47 10.85
N GLU A 50 -5.65 -12.07 11.74
CA GLU A 50 -5.46 -13.40 12.33
C GLU A 50 -5.33 -14.51 11.29
N PHE A 51 -5.89 -14.33 10.08
CA PHE A 51 -5.75 -15.30 8.99
C PHE A 51 -4.33 -15.43 8.45
N SER A 52 -3.49 -14.40 8.59
CA SER A 52 -2.17 -14.37 7.93
C SER A 52 -1.04 -13.76 8.76
N GLU A 53 -1.34 -13.04 9.86
CA GLU A 53 -0.32 -12.32 10.65
C GLU A 53 0.74 -13.22 11.31
N HIS A 54 0.36 -14.46 11.65
CA HIS A 54 1.26 -15.44 12.25
C HIS A 54 1.97 -16.34 11.24
N ILE A 55 1.67 -16.18 9.94
CA ILE A 55 2.25 -16.99 8.87
C ILE A 55 3.52 -16.33 8.35
N ASP A 56 4.61 -17.10 8.32
CA ASP A 56 5.89 -16.62 7.83
C ASP A 56 5.82 -16.20 6.36
N LEU A 57 6.65 -15.21 6.02
CA LEU A 57 6.85 -14.80 4.63
C LEU A 57 7.53 -15.93 3.84
N LYS A 58 6.95 -16.30 2.70
CA LYS A 58 7.47 -17.35 1.82
C LYS A 58 7.69 -16.81 0.41
N LYS A 59 8.69 -17.35 -0.27
CA LYS A 59 8.82 -17.12 -1.71
C LYS A 59 7.76 -17.94 -2.44
N PHE A 60 6.99 -17.25 -3.30
CA PHE A 60 6.06 -17.92 -4.20
C PHE A 60 6.84 -18.72 -5.27
N PRO A 61 6.38 -19.91 -5.69
CA PRO A 61 7.00 -20.64 -6.78
C PRO A 61 7.11 -19.79 -8.05
N ASP A 62 8.16 -20.01 -8.81
CA ASP A 62 8.37 -19.28 -10.06
C ASP A 62 7.25 -19.62 -11.07
N PRO A 63 6.55 -18.59 -11.61
CA PRO A 63 5.47 -18.80 -12.56
C PRO A 63 6.01 -19.33 -13.90
N LYS A 64 5.22 -20.17 -14.57
CA LYS A 64 5.56 -20.64 -15.93
C LYS A 64 5.37 -19.54 -16.98
N THR A 65 4.42 -18.66 -16.75
CA THR A 65 4.11 -17.53 -17.63
C THR A 65 3.82 -16.30 -16.78
N VAL A 66 4.34 -15.15 -17.22
CA VAL A 66 3.99 -13.86 -16.60
C VAL A 66 3.34 -12.96 -17.64
N VAL A 67 2.34 -12.19 -17.18
CA VAL A 67 1.69 -11.13 -17.96
C VAL A 67 2.08 -9.80 -17.34
N ILE A 68 3.01 -9.08 -17.95
CA ILE A 68 3.56 -7.85 -17.39
C ILE A 68 2.88 -6.65 -18.05
N SER A 69 1.98 -6.01 -17.33
CA SER A 69 1.26 -4.81 -17.81
C SER A 69 2.23 -3.64 -18.01
N MET A 70 2.05 -2.91 -19.12
CA MET A 70 2.75 -1.65 -19.35
C MET A 70 2.18 -0.48 -18.57
N SER A 71 1.00 -0.65 -17.97
CA SER A 71 0.33 0.35 -17.12
C SER A 71 0.36 -0.08 -15.66
N GLN A 72 1.47 0.15 -14.96
CA GLN A 72 1.65 -0.23 -13.54
C GLN A 72 1.85 0.97 -12.61
N HIS A 73 1.58 2.17 -13.10
CA HIS A 73 1.82 3.43 -12.39
C HIS A 73 0.83 4.50 -12.81
N LEU A 74 0.77 5.58 -12.06
CA LEU A 74 0.04 6.78 -12.43
C LEU A 74 0.76 7.48 -13.61
N GLY A 75 -0.01 8.05 -14.53
CA GLY A 75 0.50 8.75 -15.70
C GLY A 75 0.49 7.90 -16.98
N ALA A 76 1.36 8.22 -17.93
CA ALA A 76 1.40 7.55 -19.23
C ALA A 76 1.92 6.11 -19.09
N PRO A 77 1.24 5.09 -19.66
CA PRO A 77 1.75 3.73 -19.71
C PRO A 77 3.13 3.67 -20.36
N ALA A 78 3.97 2.72 -19.94
CA ALA A 78 5.24 2.47 -20.61
C ALA A 78 5.03 1.95 -22.04
N ASN A 79 5.95 2.25 -22.92
CA ASN A 79 5.98 1.71 -24.29
C ASN A 79 6.77 0.40 -24.31
N PRO A 80 6.21 -0.71 -24.81
CA PRO A 80 6.97 -1.95 -24.97
C PRO A 80 8.16 -1.72 -25.91
N ILE A 81 9.33 -2.26 -25.56
CA ILE A 81 10.57 -2.17 -26.34
C ILE A 81 11.06 -3.55 -26.76
N VAL A 82 10.25 -4.58 -26.55
CA VAL A 82 10.48 -5.97 -26.98
C VAL A 82 9.37 -6.44 -27.90
N GLN A 83 9.64 -7.47 -28.66
CA GLN A 83 8.70 -8.08 -29.61
C GLN A 83 8.59 -9.58 -29.39
N VAL A 84 7.57 -10.19 -29.99
CA VAL A 84 7.36 -11.65 -29.96
C VAL A 84 8.57 -12.36 -30.53
N GLY A 85 9.06 -13.36 -29.80
CA GLY A 85 10.27 -14.14 -30.15
C GLY A 85 11.55 -13.67 -29.45
N ASP A 86 11.55 -12.48 -28.86
CA ASP A 86 12.72 -11.99 -28.11
C ASP A 86 12.96 -12.84 -26.86
N THR A 87 14.22 -13.11 -26.57
CA THR A 87 14.65 -13.70 -25.30
C THR A 87 14.98 -12.60 -24.32
N VAL A 88 14.39 -12.68 -23.13
CA VAL A 88 14.58 -11.71 -22.04
C VAL A 88 15.15 -12.36 -20.79
N LYS A 89 15.79 -11.56 -19.95
CA LYS A 89 16.40 -11.96 -18.69
C LYS A 89 15.73 -11.27 -17.52
N VAL A 90 15.87 -11.82 -16.31
CA VAL A 90 15.37 -11.22 -15.06
C VAL A 90 15.98 -9.83 -14.86
N GLY A 91 15.15 -8.83 -14.62
CA GLY A 91 15.57 -7.43 -14.44
C GLY A 91 15.82 -6.67 -15.75
N GLN A 92 15.67 -7.30 -16.91
CA GLN A 92 15.79 -6.61 -18.20
C GLN A 92 14.63 -5.63 -18.40
N LYS A 93 14.92 -4.40 -18.81
CA LYS A 93 13.90 -3.43 -19.22
C LYS A 93 13.17 -3.94 -20.45
N ILE A 94 11.85 -4.02 -20.37
CA ILE A 94 10.94 -4.46 -21.45
C ILE A 94 9.93 -3.39 -21.86
N GLY A 95 9.83 -2.34 -21.06
CA GLY A 95 9.00 -1.18 -21.33
C GLY A 95 9.72 0.11 -20.93
N GLU A 96 9.73 1.09 -21.85
CA GLU A 96 10.34 2.40 -21.63
C GLU A 96 9.29 3.40 -21.15
N ALA A 97 9.68 4.28 -20.22
CA ALA A 97 8.80 5.34 -19.72
C ALA A 97 8.37 6.29 -20.86
N ALA A 98 7.07 6.58 -20.95
CA ALA A 98 6.51 7.36 -22.06
C ALA A 98 6.35 8.87 -21.76
N GLY A 99 6.85 9.35 -20.62
CA GLY A 99 6.74 10.77 -20.26
C GLY A 99 7.29 11.08 -18.87
N PHE A 100 7.08 12.32 -18.41
CA PHE A 100 7.59 12.79 -17.13
C PHE A 100 6.99 12.01 -15.95
N ILE A 101 5.65 11.79 -15.99
CA ILE A 101 4.97 10.90 -15.04
C ILE A 101 4.76 9.56 -15.76
N SER A 102 5.75 8.71 -15.67
CA SER A 102 5.80 7.35 -16.19
C SER A 102 6.97 6.63 -15.52
N ALA A 103 7.03 5.31 -15.63
CA ALA A 103 8.12 4.51 -15.09
C ALA A 103 8.45 3.33 -16.01
N PRO A 104 9.72 2.94 -16.12
CA PRO A 104 10.11 1.74 -16.85
C PRO A 104 9.48 0.48 -16.27
N VAL A 105 9.34 -0.54 -17.09
CA VAL A 105 8.83 -1.85 -16.74
C VAL A 105 9.88 -2.91 -17.09
N HIS A 106 10.07 -3.88 -16.20
CA HIS A 106 11.12 -4.88 -16.30
C HIS A 106 10.55 -6.29 -16.28
N SER A 107 11.27 -7.22 -16.90
CA SER A 107 10.94 -8.64 -16.83
C SER A 107 11.21 -9.22 -15.45
N SER A 108 10.24 -9.91 -14.88
CA SER A 108 10.36 -10.62 -13.60
C SER A 108 10.90 -12.05 -13.75
N VAL A 109 11.01 -12.56 -14.96
CA VAL A 109 11.52 -13.89 -15.29
C VAL A 109 12.53 -13.83 -16.44
N SER A 110 13.35 -14.87 -16.60
CA SER A 110 14.03 -15.12 -17.87
C SER A 110 13.17 -16.06 -18.73
N GLY A 111 13.20 -15.84 -20.05
CA GLY A 111 12.37 -16.63 -20.96
C GLY A 111 12.16 -15.96 -22.32
N THR A 112 11.10 -16.34 -23.01
CA THR A 112 10.77 -15.86 -24.35
C THR A 112 9.49 -15.04 -24.35
N VAL A 113 9.50 -13.90 -25.01
CA VAL A 113 8.30 -13.09 -25.25
C VAL A 113 7.39 -13.83 -26.23
N VAL A 114 6.22 -14.22 -25.78
CA VAL A 114 5.24 -15.00 -26.58
C VAL A 114 4.10 -14.12 -27.11
N ALA A 115 3.83 -12.97 -26.46
CA ALA A 115 2.85 -12.00 -26.96
C ALA A 115 3.18 -10.58 -26.47
N VAL A 116 2.81 -9.58 -27.29
CA VAL A 116 2.79 -8.15 -26.93
C VAL A 116 1.42 -7.63 -27.41
N GLU A 117 0.46 -7.59 -26.49
CA GLU A 117 -0.95 -7.38 -26.84
C GLU A 117 -1.76 -6.85 -25.63
N PRO A 118 -2.97 -6.31 -25.83
CA PRO A 118 -3.85 -5.96 -24.73
C PRO A 118 -4.23 -7.18 -23.87
N ARG A 119 -4.14 -7.03 -22.55
CA ARG A 119 -4.54 -8.01 -21.56
C ARG A 119 -5.31 -7.34 -20.43
N MET A 120 -6.18 -8.09 -19.75
CA MET A 120 -6.98 -7.59 -18.65
C MET A 120 -6.10 -7.00 -17.54
N HIS A 121 -6.39 -5.76 -17.14
CA HIS A 121 -5.69 -5.08 -16.06
C HIS A 121 -6.32 -5.43 -14.72
N GLY A 122 -5.50 -5.70 -13.69
CA GLY A 122 -5.99 -6.17 -12.40
C GLY A 122 -6.91 -5.22 -11.64
N THR A 123 -6.90 -3.92 -11.93
CA THR A 123 -7.67 -2.92 -11.16
C THR A 123 -8.49 -1.95 -12.00
N ARG A 124 -8.43 -2.00 -13.33
CA ARG A 124 -9.15 -1.04 -14.20
C ARG A 124 -10.40 -1.62 -14.85
N GLY A 125 -10.61 -2.93 -14.80
CA GLY A 125 -11.72 -3.60 -15.49
C GLY A 125 -11.69 -3.47 -17.01
N SER A 126 -10.51 -3.10 -17.58
CA SER A 126 -10.29 -2.92 -19.02
C SER A 126 -8.95 -3.54 -19.41
N GLU A 127 -8.79 -3.83 -20.69
CA GLU A 127 -7.53 -4.30 -21.24
C GLU A 127 -6.53 -3.16 -21.41
N VAL A 128 -5.26 -3.46 -21.18
CA VAL A 128 -4.12 -2.57 -21.42
C VAL A 128 -2.98 -3.36 -22.06
N MET A 129 -2.10 -2.66 -22.79
CA MET A 129 -0.92 -3.28 -23.39
C MET A 129 -0.10 -4.02 -22.33
N ALA A 130 0.28 -5.26 -22.64
CA ALA A 130 1.09 -6.12 -21.78
C ALA A 130 2.09 -6.93 -22.61
N VAL A 131 3.18 -7.32 -21.97
CA VAL A 131 4.17 -8.27 -22.50
C VAL A 131 3.96 -9.60 -21.79
N VAL A 132 3.73 -10.65 -22.55
CA VAL A 132 3.57 -12.03 -22.04
C VAL A 132 4.88 -12.77 -22.27
N ILE A 133 5.43 -13.34 -21.19
CA ILE A 133 6.71 -14.04 -21.21
C ILE A 133 6.52 -15.46 -20.71
N GLU A 134 6.90 -16.44 -21.51
CA GLU A 134 7.03 -17.84 -21.07
C GLU A 134 8.40 -18.02 -20.43
N SER A 135 8.38 -18.39 -19.12
CA SER A 135 9.61 -18.55 -18.34
C SER A 135 10.38 -19.80 -18.77
N ASP A 136 11.70 -19.69 -18.84
CA ASP A 136 12.61 -20.81 -19.04
C ASP A 136 13.00 -21.53 -17.73
N GLY A 137 12.53 -21.02 -16.58
CA GLY A 137 12.82 -21.52 -15.25
C GLY A 137 14.24 -21.31 -14.74
N LYS A 138 15.13 -20.69 -15.54
CA LYS A 138 16.55 -20.54 -15.19
C LYS A 138 16.83 -19.32 -14.34
N ASN A 139 15.94 -18.33 -14.35
CA ASN A 139 16.12 -17.05 -13.63
C ASN A 139 17.46 -16.35 -13.96
N THR A 140 17.88 -16.43 -15.22
CA THR A 140 19.10 -15.77 -15.67
C THR A 140 18.99 -14.26 -15.52
N LEU A 141 19.89 -13.65 -14.74
CA LEU A 141 19.91 -12.22 -14.52
C LEU A 141 20.40 -11.46 -15.76
N HIS A 142 19.81 -10.30 -16.01
CA HIS A 142 20.31 -9.35 -17.01
C HIS A 142 21.61 -8.70 -16.52
N GLU A 143 22.49 -8.34 -17.45
CA GLU A 143 23.82 -7.79 -17.16
C GLU A 143 23.78 -6.43 -16.42
N SER A 144 22.66 -5.69 -16.53
CA SER A 144 22.44 -4.45 -15.79
C SER A 144 22.16 -4.66 -14.30
N VAL A 145 21.82 -5.87 -13.89
CA VAL A 145 21.55 -6.19 -12.46
C VAL A 145 22.87 -6.38 -11.76
N GLN A 146 23.44 -5.26 -11.32
CA GLN A 146 24.72 -5.21 -10.59
C GLN A 146 24.62 -4.20 -9.46
N PRO A 147 25.25 -4.47 -8.27
CA PRO A 147 25.32 -3.50 -7.20
C PRO A 147 25.90 -2.16 -7.68
N HIS A 148 25.31 -1.07 -7.20
CA HIS A 148 25.86 0.26 -7.40
C HIS A 148 26.97 0.57 -6.39
N LYS A 149 27.58 1.76 -6.51
CA LYS A 149 28.54 2.28 -5.51
C LYS A 149 27.89 2.30 -4.10
N PRO A 150 28.71 2.27 -3.03
CA PRO A 150 28.22 2.51 -1.68
C PRO A 150 27.39 3.79 -1.61
N LEU A 151 26.36 3.79 -0.76
CA LEU A 151 25.44 4.94 -0.63
C LEU A 151 26.16 6.27 -0.38
N ASP A 152 27.24 6.23 0.41
CA ASP A 152 28.01 7.43 0.75
C ASP A 152 28.71 8.07 -0.48
N ASP A 153 29.04 7.27 -1.47
CA ASP A 153 29.70 7.70 -2.71
C ASP A 153 28.72 8.11 -3.83
N LEU A 154 27.41 7.89 -3.63
CA LEU A 154 26.36 8.27 -4.57
C LEU A 154 25.92 9.72 -4.34
N THR A 155 25.77 10.48 -5.41
CA THR A 155 25.12 11.81 -5.38
C THR A 155 23.59 11.65 -5.35
N ALA A 156 22.88 12.72 -4.99
CA ALA A 156 21.42 12.73 -5.02
C ALA A 156 20.85 12.43 -6.42
N ASP A 157 21.44 13.03 -7.48
CA ASP A 157 20.98 12.80 -8.85
C ASP A 157 21.25 11.35 -9.31
N GLU A 158 22.38 10.74 -8.90
CA GLU A 158 22.64 9.31 -9.18
C GLU A 158 21.61 8.40 -8.50
N ILE A 159 21.24 8.67 -7.26
CA ILE A 159 20.19 7.91 -6.54
C ILE A 159 18.85 8.05 -7.26
N ILE A 160 18.47 9.28 -7.67
CA ILE A 160 17.22 9.53 -8.39
C ILE A 160 17.20 8.73 -9.72
N GLU A 161 18.32 8.72 -10.45
CA GLU A 161 18.40 7.98 -11.70
C GLU A 161 18.34 6.46 -11.49
N ILE A 162 18.99 5.92 -10.46
CA ILE A 162 18.86 4.50 -10.07
C ILE A 162 17.40 4.16 -9.79
N VAL A 163 16.72 4.95 -8.98
CA VAL A 163 15.30 4.75 -8.62
C VAL A 163 14.39 4.82 -9.85
N LYS A 164 14.66 5.75 -10.76
CA LYS A 164 13.93 5.91 -12.02
C LYS A 164 14.14 4.70 -12.92
N GLU A 165 15.40 4.36 -13.21
CA GLU A 165 15.75 3.24 -14.07
C GLU A 165 15.29 1.88 -13.51
N ALA A 166 15.25 1.72 -12.20
CA ALA A 166 14.67 0.54 -11.54
C ALA A 166 13.13 0.48 -11.61
N GLY A 167 12.48 1.50 -12.17
CA GLY A 167 11.02 1.54 -12.33
C GLY A 167 10.25 1.54 -11.02
N ILE A 168 10.81 2.13 -9.95
CA ILE A 168 10.19 2.15 -8.62
C ILE A 168 9.05 3.14 -8.59
N VAL A 169 7.90 2.66 -8.11
CA VAL A 169 6.65 3.43 -7.95
C VAL A 169 6.10 3.25 -6.55
N GLY A 170 5.24 4.17 -6.11
CA GLY A 170 4.60 4.07 -4.81
C GLY A 170 3.73 2.84 -4.66
N MET A 171 4.11 1.89 -3.80
CA MET A 171 3.45 0.59 -3.63
C MET A 171 2.30 0.60 -2.62
N GLY A 172 2.12 1.68 -1.88
CA GLY A 172 1.02 1.84 -0.90
C GLY A 172 -0.18 2.65 -1.41
N GLY A 173 -0.26 2.95 -2.71
CA GLY A 173 -1.32 3.81 -3.24
C GLY A 173 -1.39 3.82 -4.77
N ALA A 174 -1.53 5.01 -5.37
CA ALA A 174 -1.80 5.20 -6.80
C ALA A 174 -0.64 4.85 -7.75
N GLY A 175 0.48 4.35 -7.26
CA GLY A 175 1.62 4.00 -8.12
C GLY A 175 2.34 5.22 -8.71
N PHE A 176 2.46 6.32 -7.96
CA PHE A 176 3.19 7.49 -8.43
C PHE A 176 4.68 7.19 -8.57
N PRO A 177 5.36 7.60 -9.68
CA PRO A 177 6.78 7.34 -9.88
C PRO A 177 7.63 7.95 -8.75
N THR A 178 8.39 7.11 -8.05
CA THR A 178 9.13 7.52 -6.84
C THR A 178 10.24 8.51 -7.16
N CYS A 179 10.91 8.38 -8.30
CA CYS A 179 11.97 9.33 -8.73
C CYS A 179 11.48 10.79 -8.81
N VAL A 180 10.20 11.01 -9.19
CA VAL A 180 9.60 12.35 -9.21
C VAL A 180 9.37 12.87 -7.79
N LYS A 181 8.96 12.00 -6.87
CA LYS A 181 8.76 12.34 -5.46
C LYS A 181 10.07 12.71 -4.75
N LEU A 182 11.18 12.04 -5.12
CA LEU A 182 12.51 12.31 -4.56
C LEU A 182 13.14 13.63 -5.06
N LYS A 183 12.54 14.30 -6.04
CA LYS A 183 12.96 15.63 -6.52
C LYS A 183 11.84 16.66 -6.29
N PRO A 184 11.48 16.96 -5.03
CA PRO A 184 10.38 17.85 -4.74
C PRO A 184 10.67 19.29 -5.19
N ALA A 185 9.63 20.00 -5.68
CA ALA A 185 9.75 21.39 -6.09
C ALA A 185 9.94 22.38 -4.93
N LYS A 186 9.68 21.94 -3.70
CA LYS A 186 9.80 22.73 -2.46
C LYS A 186 10.72 22.01 -1.47
N PRO A 187 11.41 22.73 -0.59
CA PRO A 187 12.21 22.11 0.47
C PRO A 187 11.35 21.17 1.34
N VAL A 188 11.93 20.02 1.68
CA VAL A 188 11.32 19.00 2.55
C VAL A 188 12.21 18.83 3.76
N ASP A 189 11.64 18.87 4.96
CA ASP A 189 12.36 18.68 6.21
C ASP A 189 12.16 17.30 6.85
N THR A 190 11.06 16.62 6.49
CA THR A 190 10.67 15.35 7.12
C THR A 190 10.23 14.29 6.10
N ILE A 191 10.73 13.08 6.28
CA ILE A 191 10.28 11.90 5.55
C ILE A 191 9.43 11.04 6.49
N LEU A 192 8.19 10.72 6.09
CA LEU A 192 7.34 9.76 6.78
C LEU A 192 7.33 8.43 6.02
N LEU A 193 7.77 7.36 6.67
CA LEU A 193 7.60 6.01 6.14
C LEU A 193 6.29 5.43 6.67
N ASN A 194 5.39 5.14 5.75
CA ASN A 194 4.08 4.59 6.05
C ASN A 194 4.16 3.06 6.16
N GLY A 195 4.20 2.56 7.39
CA GLY A 195 4.09 1.16 7.77
C GLY A 195 2.79 0.85 8.53
N CYS A 196 1.76 1.70 8.39
CA CYS A 196 0.47 1.53 9.10
C CYS A 196 -0.25 0.25 8.68
N GLU A 197 -0.41 0.03 7.36
CA GLU A 197 -1.18 -1.09 6.81
C GLU A 197 -2.58 -1.20 7.44
N CYS A 198 -3.35 -0.08 7.37
CA CYS A 198 -4.65 0.05 8.01
C CYS A 198 -5.80 -0.71 7.31
N GLU A 199 -5.57 -1.29 6.14
CA GLU A 199 -6.54 -2.16 5.46
C GLU A 199 -6.71 -3.46 6.24
N PRO A 200 -7.95 -3.86 6.57
CA PRO A 200 -8.19 -5.18 7.15
C PRO A 200 -7.67 -6.32 6.26
N TYR A 201 -7.45 -7.48 6.84
CA TYR A 201 -6.91 -8.70 6.22
C TYR A 201 -5.45 -8.64 5.79
N LEU A 202 -4.92 -7.49 5.39
CA LEU A 202 -3.58 -7.37 4.83
C LEU A 202 -2.50 -7.37 5.91
N THR A 203 -1.44 -8.14 5.68
CA THR A 203 -0.27 -8.28 6.56
C THR A 203 1.06 -8.24 5.79
N ALA A 204 1.01 -7.85 4.51
CA ALA A 204 2.19 -7.78 3.65
C ALA A 204 3.24 -6.79 4.15
N ASP A 205 2.83 -5.56 4.51
CA ASP A 205 3.74 -4.54 5.02
C ASP A 205 4.26 -4.91 6.43
N HIS A 206 3.45 -5.55 7.27
CA HIS A 206 3.91 -6.12 8.53
C HIS A 206 5.07 -7.12 8.29
N LYS A 207 4.93 -8.03 7.33
CA LYS A 207 5.99 -8.99 6.99
C LYS A 207 7.22 -8.32 6.38
N VAL A 208 7.05 -7.24 5.61
CA VAL A 208 8.17 -6.45 5.09
C VAL A 208 8.94 -5.77 6.22
N LEU A 209 8.25 -5.19 7.22
CA LEU A 209 8.90 -4.61 8.41
C LEU A 209 9.77 -5.62 9.16
N LEU A 210 9.27 -6.84 9.33
CA LEU A 210 9.98 -7.89 10.07
C LEU A 210 11.14 -8.50 9.26
N ALA A 211 10.95 -8.74 7.97
CA ALA A 211 11.91 -9.45 7.15
C ALA A 211 13.02 -8.56 6.56
N TYR A 212 12.76 -7.25 6.38
CA TYR A 212 13.61 -6.33 5.63
C TYR A 212 13.88 -5.03 6.39
N ALA A 213 14.00 -5.11 7.72
CA ALA A 213 14.24 -3.93 8.57
C ALA A 213 15.49 -3.15 8.17
N ASP A 214 16.59 -3.84 7.85
CA ASP A 214 17.86 -3.22 7.47
C ASP A 214 17.78 -2.52 6.11
N GLU A 215 17.10 -3.13 5.15
CA GLU A 215 16.83 -2.54 3.82
C GLU A 215 15.94 -1.30 3.93
N ILE A 216 14.94 -1.32 4.81
CA ILE A 216 14.08 -0.15 5.06
C ILE A 216 14.90 1.00 5.64
N ILE A 217 15.77 0.74 6.62
CA ILE A 217 16.67 1.75 7.18
C ILE A 217 17.65 2.28 6.12
N PHE A 218 18.22 1.39 5.30
CA PHE A 218 19.10 1.78 4.20
C PHE A 218 18.37 2.67 3.19
N GLY A 219 17.18 2.25 2.74
CA GLY A 219 16.38 3.03 1.79
C GLY A 219 15.95 4.40 2.36
N LEU A 220 15.63 4.48 3.66
CA LEU A 220 15.35 5.76 4.32
C LEU A 220 16.59 6.66 4.33
N LYS A 221 17.80 6.13 4.60
CA LYS A 221 19.05 6.89 4.47
C LYS A 221 19.25 7.44 3.05
N ALA A 222 18.94 6.63 2.04
CA ALA A 222 19.02 7.06 0.63
C ALA A 222 18.05 8.21 0.34
N ILE A 223 16.79 8.14 0.83
CA ILE A 223 15.79 9.20 0.66
C ILE A 223 16.23 10.49 1.37
N LEU A 224 16.69 10.39 2.62
CA LEU A 224 17.19 11.55 3.39
C LEU A 224 18.35 12.23 2.67
N LYS A 225 19.32 11.44 2.18
CA LYS A 225 20.46 11.96 1.40
C LYS A 225 20.01 12.67 0.12
N THR A 226 19.03 12.09 -0.58
CA THR A 226 18.55 12.61 -1.87
C THR A 226 17.77 13.91 -1.72
N THR A 227 16.92 13.99 -0.71
CA THR A 227 15.99 15.12 -0.48
C THR A 227 16.59 16.23 0.37
N GLY A 228 17.65 15.94 1.12
CA GLY A 228 18.21 16.83 2.15
C GLY A 228 17.33 16.98 3.38
N ALA A 229 16.32 16.13 3.55
CA ALA A 229 15.45 16.17 4.72
C ALA A 229 16.24 15.82 5.99
N GLU A 230 15.90 16.52 7.07
CA GLU A 230 16.61 16.41 8.34
C GLU A 230 16.21 15.18 9.15
N LYS A 231 14.95 14.71 8.99
CA LYS A 231 14.35 13.68 9.83
C LYS A 231 13.58 12.63 9.05
N GLY A 232 13.74 11.36 9.47
CA GLY A 232 12.94 10.22 9.02
C GLY A 232 12.09 9.66 10.15
N ILE A 233 10.80 9.46 9.94
CA ILE A 233 9.87 8.89 10.92
C ILE A 233 9.18 7.67 10.33
N ILE A 234 9.36 6.52 10.96
CA ILE A 234 8.72 5.27 10.57
C ILE A 234 7.43 5.14 11.37
N VAL A 235 6.29 5.16 10.70
CA VAL A 235 4.97 5.14 11.35
C VAL A 235 4.40 3.73 11.27
N ILE A 236 4.12 3.14 12.43
CA ILE A 236 3.60 1.77 12.57
C ILE A 236 2.38 1.81 13.49
N GLU A 237 1.32 1.07 13.16
CA GLU A 237 0.15 0.94 14.04
C GLU A 237 0.44 0.01 15.23
N ASP A 238 -0.22 0.30 16.37
CA ASP A 238 -0.02 -0.37 17.66
C ASP A 238 -0.45 -1.84 17.69
N ASN A 239 -1.11 -2.33 16.63
CA ASN A 239 -1.40 -3.75 16.42
C ASN A 239 -0.22 -4.58 15.89
N LYS A 240 0.98 -3.99 15.73
CA LYS A 240 2.21 -4.66 15.26
C LYS A 240 3.36 -4.50 16.28
N PRO A 241 3.20 -5.02 17.52
CA PRO A 241 4.17 -4.80 18.60
C PRO A 241 5.57 -5.33 18.29
N ASP A 242 5.68 -6.47 17.61
CA ASP A 242 6.91 -7.09 17.16
C ASP A 242 7.69 -6.22 16.18
N ALA A 243 7.00 -5.67 15.17
CA ALA A 243 7.60 -4.75 14.21
C ALA A 243 8.01 -3.42 14.86
N ILE A 244 7.23 -2.92 15.82
CA ILE A 244 7.55 -1.70 16.58
C ILE A 244 8.82 -1.90 17.40
N GLU A 245 8.95 -3.03 18.10
CA GLU A 245 10.12 -3.34 18.91
C GLU A 245 11.37 -3.45 18.04
N LEU A 246 11.30 -4.25 16.97
CA LEU A 246 12.39 -4.42 16.01
C LEU A 246 12.85 -3.07 15.41
N MET A 247 11.91 -2.28 14.90
CA MET A 247 12.26 -1.03 14.24
C MET A 247 12.79 0.01 15.22
N LYS A 248 12.32 0.06 16.48
CA LYS A 248 12.90 0.89 17.53
C LYS A 248 14.33 0.50 17.86
N GLU A 249 14.63 -0.79 17.94
CA GLU A 249 16.00 -1.28 18.12
C GLU A 249 16.89 -0.84 16.95
N LYS A 250 16.44 -1.01 15.72
CA LYS A 250 17.20 -0.65 14.50
C LYS A 250 17.52 0.85 14.39
N VAL A 251 16.68 1.73 14.91
CA VAL A 251 16.90 3.18 14.83
C VAL A 251 17.55 3.76 16.10
N ALA A 252 17.75 2.98 17.17
CA ALA A 252 18.16 3.46 18.48
C ALA A 252 19.42 4.35 18.45
N ASP A 253 20.40 3.98 17.62
CA ASP A 253 21.67 4.69 17.49
C ASP A 253 21.72 5.65 16.29
N ILE A 254 20.57 5.89 15.63
CA ILE A 254 20.47 6.75 14.45
C ILE A 254 19.77 8.06 14.83
N GLY A 255 20.54 9.12 15.07
CA GLY A 255 20.06 10.36 15.69
C GLY A 255 18.98 11.12 14.93
N ASN A 256 18.77 10.85 13.64
CA ASN A 256 17.79 11.53 12.80
C ASN A 256 16.64 10.61 12.32
N MET A 257 16.49 9.45 12.94
CA MET A 257 15.39 8.52 12.66
C MET A 257 14.66 8.14 13.94
N GLU A 258 13.34 7.99 13.86
CA GLU A 258 12.52 7.53 14.98
C GLU A 258 11.35 6.69 14.52
N VAL A 259 10.76 5.92 15.44
CA VAL A 259 9.52 5.18 15.24
C VAL A 259 8.37 5.90 15.95
N PHE A 260 7.34 6.24 15.20
CA PHE A 260 6.09 6.77 15.73
C PHE A 260 5.04 5.65 15.78
N VAL A 261 4.52 5.37 16.96
CA VAL A 261 3.45 4.38 17.14
C VAL A 261 2.10 5.07 17.00
N ALA A 262 1.38 4.71 15.93
CA ALA A 262 0.05 5.22 15.66
C ALA A 262 -1.01 4.26 16.20
N ARG A 263 -2.18 4.76 16.60
CA ARG A 263 -3.32 3.92 16.95
C ARG A 263 -3.89 3.23 15.72
N THR A 264 -4.23 1.96 15.87
CA THR A 264 -4.92 1.19 14.84
C THR A 264 -6.30 1.77 14.56
N LYS A 265 -6.50 2.31 13.38
CA LYS A 265 -7.79 2.73 12.82
C LYS A 265 -7.72 3.00 11.32
N TYR A 266 -8.85 3.05 10.65
CA TYR A 266 -8.94 3.34 9.23
C TYR A 266 -9.48 4.77 9.00
N PRO A 267 -8.90 5.61 8.13
CA PRO A 267 -7.70 5.40 7.30
C PRO A 267 -6.42 6.02 7.93
N GLN A 268 -5.76 5.33 8.86
CA GLN A 268 -4.54 5.84 9.50
C GLN A 268 -3.39 6.06 8.51
N GLY A 269 -3.23 5.15 7.54
CA GLY A 269 -2.20 5.20 6.50
C GLY A 269 -2.50 6.15 5.34
N ALA A 270 -3.63 6.85 5.32
CA ALA A 270 -3.88 7.85 4.29
C ALA A 270 -2.90 9.03 4.43
N GLU A 271 -2.18 9.36 3.35
CA GLU A 271 -1.05 10.28 3.34
C GLU A 271 -1.29 11.60 4.09
N LYS A 272 -2.39 12.31 3.78
CA LYS A 272 -2.71 13.59 4.42
C LYS A 272 -3.11 13.44 5.89
N THR A 273 -3.79 12.34 6.22
CA THR A 273 -4.18 12.00 7.58
C THR A 273 -2.95 11.67 8.42
N LEU A 274 -2.02 10.89 7.85
CA LEU A 274 -0.76 10.52 8.47
C LEU A 274 0.09 11.75 8.81
N ILE A 275 0.25 12.70 7.87
CA ILE A 275 0.97 13.96 8.08
C ILE A 275 0.34 14.75 9.23
N LYS A 276 -0.98 14.90 9.22
CA LYS A 276 -1.71 15.60 10.29
C LYS A 276 -1.50 14.90 11.64
N ARG A 277 -1.55 13.59 11.66
CA ARG A 277 -1.39 12.77 12.87
C ARG A 277 0.01 12.90 13.49
N VAL A 278 1.04 12.76 12.67
CA VAL A 278 2.43 12.67 13.13
C VAL A 278 3.03 14.06 13.39
N LEU A 279 2.74 15.02 12.52
CA LEU A 279 3.39 16.33 12.51
C LEU A 279 2.46 17.49 12.86
N GLY A 280 1.14 17.27 12.96
CA GLY A 280 0.15 18.33 13.13
C GLY A 280 0.00 19.26 11.92
N ARG A 281 0.71 18.97 10.81
CA ARG A 281 0.67 19.79 9.59
C ARG A 281 -0.56 19.41 8.74
N ILE A 282 -1.19 20.41 8.12
CA ILE A 282 -2.38 20.22 7.29
C ILE A 282 -2.02 20.52 5.84
N VAL A 283 -2.07 19.48 5.00
CA VAL A 283 -1.89 19.66 3.55
C VAL A 283 -3.10 20.38 2.98
N PRO A 284 -2.92 21.51 2.28
CA PRO A 284 -4.03 22.27 1.71
C PRO A 284 -4.88 21.45 0.73
N SER A 285 -6.13 21.89 0.51
CA SER A 285 -6.97 21.30 -0.54
C SER A 285 -6.29 21.47 -1.90
N GLY A 286 -6.23 20.39 -2.69
CA GLY A 286 -5.49 20.35 -3.96
C GLY A 286 -3.96 20.33 -3.82
N GLY A 287 -3.42 20.52 -2.60
CA GLY A 287 -1.97 20.51 -2.34
C GLY A 287 -1.37 19.12 -2.20
N LEU A 288 -0.03 19.10 -2.23
CA LEU A 288 0.81 17.91 -2.07
C LEU A 288 1.53 17.92 -0.71
N PRO A 289 2.01 16.77 -0.19
CA PRO A 289 2.79 16.71 1.04
C PRO A 289 4.00 17.66 1.07
N ALA A 290 4.68 17.83 -0.05
CA ALA A 290 5.81 18.75 -0.17
C ALA A 290 5.42 20.23 0.08
N ASP A 291 4.14 20.60 -0.04
CA ASP A 291 3.66 21.96 0.30
C ASP A 291 3.75 22.27 1.79
N VAL A 292 3.85 21.23 2.60
CA VAL A 292 4.04 21.32 4.07
C VAL A 292 5.38 20.72 4.52
N GLY A 293 6.35 20.59 3.61
CA GLY A 293 7.72 20.16 3.92
C GLY A 293 7.88 18.66 4.16
N VAL A 294 6.98 17.81 3.63
CA VAL A 294 6.94 16.37 3.92
C VAL A 294 6.95 15.52 2.65
N ILE A 295 7.64 14.40 2.69
CA ILE A 295 7.43 13.29 1.75
C ILE A 295 6.90 12.09 2.54
N VAL A 296 5.92 11.38 1.97
CA VAL A 296 5.39 10.13 2.53
C VAL A 296 5.66 8.99 1.56
N ASP A 297 6.36 7.96 1.99
CA ASP A 297 6.59 6.75 1.21
C ASP A 297 6.17 5.49 1.98
N ASN A 298 5.66 4.50 1.24
CA ASN A 298 5.35 3.18 1.80
C ASN A 298 6.65 2.40 2.04
N ILE A 299 6.69 1.58 3.10
CA ILE A 299 7.87 0.80 3.49
C ILE A 299 8.37 -0.16 2.40
N SER A 300 7.44 -0.79 1.65
CA SER A 300 7.80 -1.68 0.53
C SER A 300 8.46 -0.91 -0.62
N THR A 301 8.05 0.34 -0.87
CA THR A 301 8.71 1.24 -1.82
C THR A 301 10.15 1.54 -1.39
N VAL A 302 10.34 1.82 -0.11
CA VAL A 302 11.65 2.13 0.46
C VAL A 302 12.59 0.92 0.44
N LYS A 303 12.06 -0.28 0.70
CA LYS A 303 12.78 -1.55 0.52
C LYS A 303 13.22 -1.72 -0.95
N ALA A 304 12.36 -1.42 -1.92
CA ALA A 304 12.73 -1.51 -3.33
C ALA A 304 13.82 -0.51 -3.74
N ILE A 305 13.88 0.68 -3.12
CA ILE A 305 15.00 1.62 -3.30
C ILE A 305 16.31 1.00 -2.81
N ALA A 306 16.29 0.34 -1.65
CA ALA A 306 17.46 -0.35 -1.12
C ALA A 306 17.93 -1.46 -2.06
N ASP A 307 17.02 -2.30 -2.56
CA ASP A 307 17.33 -3.37 -3.51
C ASP A 307 18.00 -2.82 -4.78
N ALA A 308 17.43 -1.75 -5.35
CA ALA A 308 17.97 -1.14 -6.56
C ALA A 308 19.40 -0.63 -6.36
N ILE A 309 19.71 -0.02 -5.23
CA ILE A 309 21.04 0.50 -4.94
C ILE A 309 22.01 -0.64 -4.58
N GLN A 310 21.61 -1.54 -3.69
CA GLN A 310 22.51 -2.57 -3.16
C GLN A 310 22.75 -3.73 -4.10
N THR A 311 21.80 -4.06 -4.96
CA THR A 311 21.86 -5.23 -5.84
C THR A 311 21.72 -4.90 -7.32
N GLY A 312 21.25 -3.71 -7.66
CA GLY A 312 20.88 -3.32 -9.03
C GLY A 312 19.55 -3.92 -9.49
N MET A 313 18.80 -4.58 -8.57
CA MET A 313 17.55 -5.23 -8.95
C MET A 313 16.44 -4.20 -9.12
N PRO A 314 15.81 -4.11 -10.30
CA PRO A 314 14.62 -3.27 -10.48
C PRO A 314 13.40 -3.83 -9.78
N LEU A 315 12.31 -3.05 -9.74
CA LEU A 315 11.06 -3.46 -9.11
C LEU A 315 10.33 -4.52 -9.97
N ILE A 316 10.64 -5.79 -9.70
CA ILE A 316 10.11 -6.96 -10.43
C ILE A 316 9.35 -7.94 -9.53
N GLU A 317 9.40 -7.74 -8.24
CA GLU A 317 8.68 -8.56 -7.25
C GLU A 317 8.15 -7.70 -6.12
N ARG A 318 7.19 -8.23 -5.38
CA ARG A 318 6.70 -7.59 -4.17
C ARG A 318 6.17 -8.61 -3.17
N VAL A 319 6.09 -8.20 -1.90
CA VAL A 319 5.35 -8.94 -0.88
C VAL A 319 3.86 -8.64 -1.01
N ALA A 320 3.04 -9.67 -1.00
CA ALA A 320 1.59 -9.57 -0.98
C ALA A 320 0.96 -10.65 -0.12
N THR A 321 -0.21 -10.33 0.45
CA THR A 321 -1.02 -11.25 1.27
C THR A 321 -2.08 -11.92 0.39
N VAL A 322 -2.24 -13.23 0.49
CA VAL A 322 -3.38 -13.98 -0.06
C VAL A 322 -4.18 -14.50 1.13
N THR A 323 -5.42 -14.04 1.32
CA THR A 323 -6.15 -14.26 2.58
C THR A 323 -7.67 -14.10 2.42
N GLY A 324 -8.39 -14.24 3.52
CA GLY A 324 -9.84 -14.13 3.62
C GLY A 324 -10.48 -15.44 4.04
N GLU A 325 -11.73 -15.38 4.48
CA GLU A 325 -12.48 -16.54 4.99
C GLU A 325 -12.66 -17.65 3.95
N LYS A 326 -12.56 -17.26 2.67
CA LYS A 326 -12.79 -18.19 1.55
C LYS A 326 -11.49 -18.76 0.97
N ILE A 327 -10.32 -18.46 1.50
CA ILE A 327 -9.03 -19.06 1.12
C ILE A 327 -8.71 -20.24 2.05
N LYS A 328 -8.41 -21.41 1.48
CA LYS A 328 -8.09 -22.59 2.29
C LYS A 328 -6.80 -22.46 3.08
N ASN A 329 -5.74 -21.97 2.47
CA ASN A 329 -4.42 -21.84 3.09
C ASN A 329 -3.88 -20.42 2.88
N PRO A 330 -4.31 -19.43 3.69
CA PRO A 330 -3.80 -18.06 3.60
C PRO A 330 -2.30 -17.97 3.76
N GLY A 331 -1.68 -16.87 3.30
CA GLY A 331 -0.26 -16.66 3.48
C GLY A 331 0.24 -15.32 2.97
N ASN A 332 1.52 -15.05 3.28
CA ASN A 332 2.26 -13.90 2.79
C ASN A 332 3.38 -14.38 1.86
N PHE A 333 3.47 -13.80 0.68
CA PHE A 333 4.36 -14.30 -0.36
C PHE A 333 5.17 -13.18 -0.99
N ILE A 334 6.44 -13.49 -1.33
CA ILE A 334 7.23 -12.71 -2.28
C ILE A 334 6.82 -13.20 -3.67
N ILE A 335 6.20 -12.35 -4.47
CA ILE A 335 5.55 -12.71 -5.74
C ILE A 335 6.22 -11.93 -6.86
N LYS A 336 6.59 -12.60 -7.93
CA LYS A 336 7.05 -11.97 -9.17
C LYS A 336 5.90 -11.22 -9.85
N ILE A 337 6.17 -9.98 -10.26
CA ILE A 337 5.20 -9.16 -11.00
C ILE A 337 4.83 -9.86 -12.31
N GLY A 338 3.54 -9.90 -12.61
CA GLY A 338 3.00 -10.62 -13.76
C GLY A 338 2.46 -12.03 -13.45
N THR A 339 2.69 -12.55 -12.23
CA THR A 339 2.08 -13.83 -11.78
C THR A 339 0.56 -13.69 -11.76
N SER A 340 -0.15 -14.70 -12.26
CA SER A 340 -1.62 -14.72 -12.29
C SER A 340 -2.22 -14.83 -10.88
N VAL A 341 -3.30 -14.10 -10.61
CA VAL A 341 -4.09 -14.25 -9.37
C VAL A 341 -4.63 -15.68 -9.25
N ARG A 342 -4.99 -16.33 -10.36
CA ARG A 342 -5.42 -17.73 -10.36
C ARG A 342 -4.35 -18.64 -9.78
N GLU A 343 -3.09 -18.52 -10.23
CA GLU A 343 -1.98 -19.33 -9.70
C GLU A 343 -1.79 -19.14 -8.19
N LEU A 344 -1.96 -17.92 -7.69
CA LEU A 344 -1.86 -17.61 -6.25
C LEU A 344 -2.95 -18.32 -5.45
N ILE A 345 -4.20 -18.24 -5.92
CA ILE A 345 -5.34 -18.87 -5.26
C ILE A 345 -5.21 -20.39 -5.31
N ASP A 346 -4.83 -20.97 -6.45
CA ASP A 346 -4.63 -22.42 -6.62
C ASP A 346 -3.51 -22.93 -5.70
N TYR A 347 -2.39 -22.17 -5.58
CA TYR A 347 -1.31 -22.50 -4.66
C TYR A 347 -1.76 -22.48 -3.19
N CYS A 348 -2.67 -21.57 -2.84
CA CYS A 348 -3.30 -21.51 -1.53
C CYS A 348 -4.40 -22.56 -1.33
N GLY A 349 -4.51 -23.55 -2.23
CA GLY A 349 -5.46 -24.66 -2.14
C GLY A 349 -6.85 -24.37 -2.68
N GLY A 350 -7.05 -23.20 -3.29
CA GLY A 350 -8.33 -22.78 -3.83
C GLY A 350 -9.28 -22.21 -2.77
N PHE A 351 -10.54 -22.08 -3.16
CA PHE A 351 -11.61 -21.58 -2.31
C PHE A 351 -12.22 -22.65 -1.42
N THR A 352 -12.80 -22.26 -0.29
CA THR A 352 -13.53 -23.14 0.63
C THR A 352 -14.92 -23.50 0.12
N ASP A 353 -15.54 -22.63 -0.68
CA ASP A 353 -16.85 -22.84 -1.33
C ASP A 353 -16.95 -22.05 -2.66
N GLU A 354 -18.14 -22.01 -3.28
CA GLU A 354 -18.38 -21.42 -4.61
C GLU A 354 -18.78 -19.93 -4.56
N ASP A 355 -19.39 -19.47 -3.46
CA ASP A 355 -19.83 -18.08 -3.30
C ASP A 355 -18.70 -17.23 -2.73
N VAL A 356 -17.93 -16.62 -3.65
CA VAL A 356 -16.70 -15.92 -3.29
C VAL A 356 -16.60 -14.59 -4.01
N LEU A 357 -16.43 -13.52 -3.26
CA LEU A 357 -16.00 -12.22 -3.77
C LEU A 357 -14.47 -12.12 -3.65
N VAL A 358 -13.79 -12.07 -4.79
CA VAL A 358 -12.34 -11.87 -4.83
C VAL A 358 -12.04 -10.39 -5.10
N LYS A 359 -11.14 -9.82 -4.29
CA LYS A 359 -10.64 -8.44 -4.49
C LYS A 359 -9.12 -8.43 -4.58
N MET A 360 -8.59 -7.57 -5.44
CA MET A 360 -7.17 -7.17 -5.43
C MET A 360 -7.01 -5.95 -4.53
N GLY A 361 -6.23 -6.08 -3.47
CA GLY A 361 -6.11 -5.11 -2.37
C GLY A 361 -6.96 -5.49 -1.17
N GLY A 362 -7.13 -4.56 -0.21
CA GLY A 362 -7.94 -4.76 0.97
C GLY A 362 -9.44 -4.55 0.75
N PRO A 363 -10.28 -4.78 1.76
CA PRO A 363 -11.73 -4.68 1.62
C PRO A 363 -12.22 -3.24 1.41
N MET A 364 -11.47 -2.23 1.90
CA MET A 364 -11.89 -0.84 1.89
C MET A 364 -11.58 -0.16 0.55
N MET A 365 -10.37 -0.35 0.00
CA MET A 365 -9.88 0.33 -1.21
C MET A 365 -9.59 -0.62 -2.36
N GLY A 366 -9.66 -1.94 -2.16
CA GLY A 366 -9.40 -2.94 -3.19
C GLY A 366 -10.49 -2.98 -4.26
N PHE A 367 -10.14 -3.55 -5.41
CA PHE A 367 -11.00 -3.68 -6.58
C PHE A 367 -11.55 -5.11 -6.69
N PRO A 368 -12.86 -5.30 -6.86
CA PRO A 368 -13.42 -6.62 -7.12
C PRO A 368 -12.94 -7.14 -8.48
N LEU A 369 -12.61 -8.42 -8.52
CA LEU A 369 -12.17 -9.09 -9.73
C LEU A 369 -13.31 -9.87 -10.38
N ASN A 370 -13.57 -9.59 -11.66
CA ASN A 370 -14.52 -10.35 -12.46
C ASN A 370 -13.90 -11.62 -13.08
N THR A 371 -12.58 -11.71 -13.05
CA THR A 371 -11.80 -12.87 -13.51
C THR A 371 -10.54 -13.00 -12.68
N LEU A 372 -10.07 -14.23 -12.49
CA LEU A 372 -8.80 -14.50 -11.82
C LEU A 372 -7.60 -14.46 -12.79
N ASP A 373 -7.85 -14.35 -14.10
CA ASP A 373 -6.81 -14.29 -15.12
C ASP A 373 -6.27 -12.87 -15.32
N VAL A 374 -5.92 -12.25 -14.19
CA VAL A 374 -5.30 -10.94 -14.10
C VAL A 374 -3.95 -11.04 -13.38
N PRO A 375 -2.96 -10.23 -13.79
CA PRO A 375 -1.63 -10.30 -13.20
C PRO A 375 -1.52 -9.53 -11.89
N MET A 376 -0.64 -9.99 -11.01
CA MET A 376 -0.08 -9.19 -9.93
C MET A 376 0.77 -8.06 -10.49
N MET A 377 0.57 -6.86 -9.97
CA MET A 377 1.23 -5.63 -10.41
C MET A 377 2.06 -4.99 -9.31
N LYS A 378 2.86 -3.99 -9.63
CA LYS A 378 3.65 -3.22 -8.66
C LYS A 378 2.80 -2.70 -7.49
N GLY A 379 1.53 -2.32 -7.72
CA GLY A 379 0.60 -1.83 -6.72
C GLY A 379 -0.19 -2.89 -5.94
N SER A 380 -0.13 -4.17 -6.33
CA SER A 380 -0.99 -5.22 -5.75
C SER A 380 -0.44 -5.72 -4.41
N ASN A 381 -0.92 -5.23 -3.28
CA ASN A 381 -0.46 -5.60 -1.93
C ASN A 381 -1.19 -6.80 -1.32
N GLY A 382 -2.25 -7.30 -1.95
CA GLY A 382 -2.94 -8.49 -1.50
C GLY A 382 -4.07 -8.92 -2.41
N ILE A 383 -4.49 -10.15 -2.20
CA ILE A 383 -5.68 -10.77 -2.76
C ILE A 383 -6.52 -11.27 -1.60
N ILE A 384 -7.75 -10.79 -1.50
CA ILE A 384 -8.69 -11.27 -0.50
C ILE A 384 -9.85 -12.00 -1.16
N ALA A 385 -10.26 -13.10 -0.54
CA ALA A 385 -11.45 -13.85 -0.93
C ALA A 385 -12.38 -13.96 0.27
N ILE A 386 -13.52 -13.30 0.18
CA ILE A 386 -14.48 -13.12 1.26
C ILE A 386 -15.89 -13.53 0.82
N ASP A 387 -16.81 -13.59 1.76
CA ASP A 387 -18.23 -13.82 1.45
C ASP A 387 -18.77 -12.73 0.52
N THR A 388 -19.70 -13.12 -0.36
CA THR A 388 -20.53 -12.16 -1.08
C THR A 388 -21.48 -11.51 -0.08
N ASP A 389 -21.43 -10.17 0.05
CA ASP A 389 -22.35 -9.46 0.92
C ASP A 389 -23.74 -9.34 0.26
N GLU A 390 -24.67 -10.18 0.66
CA GLU A 390 -26.08 -10.13 0.22
C GLU A 390 -26.95 -9.14 1.02
N THR A 391 -26.32 -8.26 1.82
CA THR A 391 -27.07 -7.29 2.63
C THR A 391 -27.91 -6.40 1.73
N LYS A 392 -29.23 -6.47 1.88
CA LYS A 392 -30.14 -5.59 1.14
C LYS A 392 -29.90 -4.13 1.53
N GLU A 393 -29.73 -3.27 0.55
CA GLU A 393 -29.63 -1.85 0.79
C GLU A 393 -30.83 -1.36 1.62
N GLN A 394 -30.55 -0.63 2.69
CA GLN A 394 -31.56 0.02 3.51
C GLN A 394 -31.59 1.53 3.21
N PRO A 395 -32.76 2.17 3.26
CA PRO A 395 -32.84 3.62 3.11
C PRO A 395 -31.97 4.35 4.14
N CYS A 396 -31.27 5.38 3.71
CA CYS A 396 -30.47 6.21 4.60
C CYS A 396 -31.37 6.92 5.64
N ILE A 397 -31.16 6.67 6.93
CA ILE A 397 -31.87 7.28 8.06
C ILE A 397 -31.38 8.70 8.39
N LYS A 398 -30.41 9.25 7.65
CA LYS A 398 -29.83 10.59 7.80
C LYS A 398 -29.24 10.85 9.20
N CYS A 399 -28.66 9.85 9.86
CA CYS A 399 -28.12 9.96 11.21
C CYS A 399 -26.82 10.79 11.30
N GLY A 400 -26.15 11.11 10.18
CA GLY A 400 -24.93 11.94 10.15
C GLY A 400 -23.63 11.21 10.52
N ARG A 401 -23.65 9.96 11.00
CA ARG A 401 -22.43 9.25 11.44
C ARG A 401 -21.31 9.20 10.42
N CYS A 402 -21.64 9.07 9.12
CA CYS A 402 -20.66 9.08 8.05
C CYS A 402 -19.93 10.44 7.91
N VAL A 403 -20.58 11.54 8.29
CA VAL A 403 -19.99 12.88 8.33
C VAL A 403 -19.09 13.00 9.56
N ASP A 404 -19.56 12.55 10.71
CA ASP A 404 -18.84 12.66 11.99
C ASP A 404 -17.52 11.87 11.98
N VAL A 405 -17.50 10.71 11.31
CA VAL A 405 -16.28 9.86 11.25
C VAL A 405 -15.35 10.22 10.09
N CYS A 406 -15.75 11.08 9.17
CA CYS A 406 -14.91 11.40 8.01
C CYS A 406 -13.73 12.29 8.44
N PRO A 407 -12.47 11.81 8.33
CA PRO A 407 -11.30 12.63 8.74
C PRO A 407 -11.01 13.78 7.78
N MET A 408 -11.66 13.78 6.60
CA MET A 408 -11.57 14.82 5.58
C MET A 408 -12.76 15.79 5.61
N GLU A 409 -13.63 15.67 6.63
CA GLU A 409 -14.80 16.53 6.83
C GLU A 409 -15.78 16.54 5.63
N LEU A 410 -15.84 15.43 4.89
CA LEU A 410 -16.75 15.26 3.77
C LEU A 410 -18.17 14.88 4.25
N SER A 411 -19.16 15.06 3.36
CA SER A 411 -20.55 14.68 3.62
C SER A 411 -20.98 13.50 2.74
N PRO A 412 -20.59 12.25 3.03
CA PRO A 412 -20.85 11.09 2.20
C PRO A 412 -22.34 10.86 1.92
N LEU A 413 -23.21 11.23 2.86
CA LEU A 413 -24.67 11.12 2.68
C LEU A 413 -25.18 11.94 1.48
N TYR A 414 -24.56 13.08 1.16
CA TYR A 414 -24.93 13.87 -0.01
C TYR A 414 -24.38 13.30 -1.30
N PHE A 415 -23.21 12.65 -1.26
CA PHE A 415 -22.67 11.94 -2.43
C PHE A 415 -23.62 10.82 -2.86
N VAL A 416 -24.08 9.98 -1.92
CA VAL A 416 -25.05 8.92 -2.19
C VAL A 416 -26.37 9.49 -2.70
N LYS A 417 -26.85 10.61 -2.11
CA LYS A 417 -28.09 11.26 -2.55
C LYS A 417 -27.98 11.69 -4.02
N TYR A 418 -26.96 12.47 -4.36
CA TYR A 418 -26.81 12.99 -5.72
C TYR A 418 -26.52 11.91 -6.76
N ALA A 419 -25.74 10.88 -6.40
CA ALA A 419 -25.50 9.74 -7.28
C ALA A 419 -26.76 8.90 -7.59
N LYS A 420 -27.81 9.00 -6.76
CA LYS A 420 -29.11 8.33 -7.01
C LYS A 420 -30.13 9.25 -7.73
N GLU A 421 -29.85 10.54 -7.81
CA GLU A 421 -30.71 11.54 -8.49
C GLU A 421 -30.29 11.76 -9.95
N GLU A 422 -29.09 11.32 -10.37
CA GLU A 422 -28.61 11.25 -11.77
C GLU A 422 -29.06 9.95 -12.45
#